data_c9cbb3930da2b334f4e1d7141e818093
#
_entry.id   c9cbb3930da2b334f4e1d7141e818093
#
_cell.length_a   1.000
_cell.length_b   1.000
_cell.length_c   1.000
_cell.angle_alpha   90.00
_cell.angle_beta   90.00
_cell.angle_gamma   90.00
#
_symmetry.space_group_name_H-M   'P 1'
#
loop_
_entity.id
_entity.type
_entity.pdbx_description
1 polymer ?
#
loop_
_entity_poly.entity_id
_entity_poly.type
_entity_poly.pdbx_seq_one_letter_code
_entity_poly.pdbx_strand_id
1 'polypeptide(L)'
;ETSPEDIVGMQVSQGILTVRGGMTSHAAVVARGMGTCCVSGCGNDNNVAIDYDAKVITINGHTFHEGDWMSIDGSTGNVYEGQIATVASTENANFKRFMGWADANRQMKVMTNADNPRDAQNAVDMGAEGIGLCRTEHMFFAEDRIKAVREMICARTVEERKAALAKVEPFQEADFTAMYRIMGERPMTIRYLDPPLHEFLPTKAEDIAALAADMGMTTEELNNVVVSLHEFNPMMGHRGCRLAVTYPEIAEMQTNAVIKAAIKVSAETGKMITPHIMIPLVGEVKELKFVKDVVVKTADALIAAAGVDMKYEVGTMIEIPRAALTAGEIAKEADFFSFGTNDLTQMTF
;
A
#
# COMPACT_ATOMS: atom_id res chain seq x y z
N GLU A 1 8.45 14.63 22.54
CA GLU A 1 8.82 13.40 21.83
C GLU A 1 7.55 12.61 21.57
N THR A 2 7.46 11.92 20.43
CA THR A 2 6.30 11.07 20.10
C THR A 2 6.69 9.60 20.17
N SER A 3 5.69 8.77 20.48
CA SER A 3 5.76 7.30 20.52
C SER A 3 4.80 6.67 19.49
N PRO A 4 4.88 5.37 19.19
CA PRO A 4 3.91 4.71 18.32
C PRO A 4 2.45 4.83 18.77
N GLU A 5 2.20 5.06 20.04
CA GLU A 5 0.85 5.26 20.61
C GLU A 5 0.22 6.61 20.21
N ASP A 6 1.05 7.59 19.85
CA ASP A 6 0.61 8.93 19.45
C ASP A 6 0.14 9.01 17.99
N ILE A 7 0.23 7.92 17.23
CA ILE A 7 0.00 7.91 15.77
C ILE A 7 -1.39 8.42 15.38
N VAL A 8 -2.41 8.14 16.19
CA VAL A 8 -3.79 8.59 15.95
C VAL A 8 -3.88 10.11 16.02
N GLY A 9 -3.23 10.72 17.02
CA GLY A 9 -3.14 12.18 17.14
C GLY A 9 -2.32 12.81 16.01
N MET A 10 -1.24 12.16 15.60
CA MET A 10 -0.39 12.63 14.51
C MET A 10 -1.13 12.61 13.16
N GLN A 11 -2.01 11.63 12.91
CA GLN A 11 -2.78 11.51 11.67
C GLN A 11 -3.77 12.66 11.44
N VAL A 12 -4.31 13.24 12.51
CA VAL A 12 -5.28 14.34 12.44
C VAL A 12 -4.63 15.72 12.61
N SER A 13 -3.35 15.76 12.94
CA SER A 13 -2.62 17.03 13.16
C SER A 13 -2.27 17.71 11.83
N GLN A 14 -2.31 19.05 11.81
CA GLN A 14 -1.86 19.85 10.66
C GLN A 14 -0.34 20.07 10.64
N GLY A 15 0.33 19.82 11.75
CA GLY A 15 1.77 19.92 11.90
C GLY A 15 2.23 19.28 13.20
N ILE A 16 3.48 18.84 13.25
CA ILE A 16 4.07 18.15 14.39
C ILE A 16 5.28 18.92 14.87
N LEU A 17 5.26 19.32 16.13
CA LEU A 17 6.38 19.99 16.80
C LEU A 17 6.82 19.17 18.00
N THR A 18 8.10 18.79 18.05
CA THR A 18 8.65 18.07 19.20
C THR A 18 9.88 18.76 19.77
N VAL A 19 9.97 18.76 21.10
CA VAL A 19 11.11 19.35 21.83
C VAL A 19 12.36 18.50 21.68
N ARG A 20 12.21 17.19 21.67
CA ARG A 20 13.30 16.20 21.52
C ARG A 20 13.14 15.42 20.22
N GLY A 21 14.26 14.97 19.69
CA GLY A 21 14.33 14.16 18.48
C GLY A 21 15.18 14.79 17.38
N GLY A 22 15.29 14.14 16.28
CA GLY A 22 16.04 14.57 15.09
C GLY A 22 15.40 13.97 13.83
N MET A 23 16.10 14.04 12.70
CA MET A 23 15.59 13.58 11.40
C MET A 23 15.23 12.08 11.34
N THR A 24 15.75 11.28 12.25
CA THR A 24 15.48 9.85 12.39
C THR A 24 14.55 9.50 13.55
N SER A 25 14.02 10.51 14.27
CA SER A 25 13.05 10.29 15.35
C SER A 25 11.74 9.76 14.82
N HIS A 26 10.97 9.08 15.67
CA HIS A 26 9.64 8.57 15.34
C HIS A 26 8.74 9.67 14.74
N ALA A 27 8.71 10.87 15.38
CA ALA A 27 7.95 12.03 14.86
C ALA A 27 8.32 12.38 13.42
N ALA A 28 9.62 12.52 13.13
CA ALA A 28 10.10 12.94 11.81
C ALA A 28 9.85 11.88 10.72
N VAL A 29 10.04 10.60 11.04
CA VAL A 29 9.83 9.49 10.09
C VAL A 29 8.35 9.34 9.76
N VAL A 30 7.49 9.30 10.78
CA VAL A 30 6.04 9.15 10.61
C VAL A 30 5.43 10.38 9.91
N ALA A 31 5.78 11.60 10.34
CA ALA A 31 5.29 12.83 9.70
C ALA A 31 5.66 12.87 8.20
N ARG A 32 6.87 12.45 7.85
CA ARG A 32 7.31 12.40 6.44
C ARG A 32 6.49 11.40 5.65
N GLY A 33 6.19 10.23 6.21
CA GLY A 33 5.31 9.23 5.61
C GLY A 33 3.87 9.73 5.42
N MET A 34 3.39 10.58 6.31
CA MET A 34 2.06 11.20 6.24
C MET A 34 2.00 12.47 5.37
N GLY A 35 3.15 13.00 4.93
CA GLY A 35 3.20 14.29 4.23
C GLY A 35 2.88 15.49 5.15
N THR A 36 2.98 15.33 6.48
CA THR A 36 2.68 16.35 7.47
C THR A 36 3.95 17.14 7.81
N CYS A 37 3.85 18.46 7.89
CA CYS A 37 4.97 19.31 8.28
C CYS A 37 5.43 18.97 9.71
N CYS A 38 6.75 18.82 9.90
CA CYS A 38 7.32 18.43 11.17
C CYS A 38 8.59 19.24 11.48
N VAL A 39 8.64 19.82 12.68
CA VAL A 39 9.85 20.34 13.29
C VAL A 39 10.17 19.48 14.51
N SER A 40 11.24 18.70 14.44
CA SER A 40 11.64 17.80 15.53
C SER A 40 12.92 18.30 16.21
N GLY A 41 12.94 18.25 17.55
CA GLY A 41 14.10 18.64 18.34
C GLY A 41 14.25 20.16 18.53
N CYS A 42 13.17 20.91 18.55
CA CYS A 42 13.20 22.34 18.70
C CYS A 42 13.80 22.79 20.06
N GLY A 43 13.95 21.87 21.03
CA GLY A 43 14.54 22.15 22.34
C GLY A 43 16.06 22.09 22.40
N ASN A 44 16.74 21.64 21.36
CA ASN A 44 18.19 21.42 21.39
C ASN A 44 18.98 22.73 21.54
N ASP A 45 18.56 23.77 20.84
CA ASP A 45 19.23 25.06 20.80
C ASP A 45 18.35 26.22 21.36
N ASN A 46 17.16 25.91 21.86
CA ASN A 46 16.17 26.87 22.34
C ASN A 46 15.76 26.54 23.77
N ASN A 47 15.46 27.61 24.51
CA ASN A 47 14.90 27.47 25.86
C ASN A 47 13.40 27.10 25.72
N VAL A 48 13.08 25.82 25.81
CA VAL A 48 11.71 25.32 25.67
C VAL A 48 11.25 24.69 27.00
N ALA A 49 10.12 25.15 27.51
CA ALA A 49 9.45 24.62 28.69
C ALA A 49 8.00 24.23 28.31
N ILE A 50 7.56 23.04 28.74
CA ILE A 50 6.18 22.59 28.58
C ILE A 50 5.60 22.35 29.97
N ASP A 51 4.46 23.00 30.23
CA ASP A 51 3.60 22.70 31.36
C ASP A 51 2.38 21.97 30.87
N TYR A 52 2.34 20.64 31.14
CA TYR A 52 1.25 19.77 30.68
C TYR A 52 -0.06 20.01 31.44
N ASP A 53 0.02 20.41 32.72
CA ASP A 53 -1.15 20.68 33.55
C ASP A 53 -1.82 21.98 33.14
N ALA A 54 -1.02 23.02 32.93
CA ALA A 54 -1.48 24.32 32.44
C ALA A 54 -1.73 24.33 30.91
N LYS A 55 -1.30 23.31 30.19
CA LYS A 55 -1.33 23.21 28.71
C LYS A 55 -0.67 24.41 28.03
N VAL A 56 0.54 24.70 28.45
CA VAL A 56 1.34 25.85 27.99
C VAL A 56 2.69 25.37 27.50
N ILE A 57 3.14 25.93 26.36
CA ILE A 57 4.51 25.82 25.89
C ILE A 57 5.15 27.19 25.80
N THR A 58 6.36 27.29 26.33
CA THR A 58 7.19 28.48 26.20
C THR A 58 8.42 28.17 25.37
N ILE A 59 8.66 28.94 24.31
CA ILE A 59 9.80 28.80 23.40
C ILE A 59 10.53 30.13 23.34
N ASN A 60 11.78 30.20 23.79
CA ASN A 60 12.58 31.44 23.79
C ASN A 60 11.87 32.66 24.42
N GLY A 61 11.07 32.44 25.46
CA GLY A 61 10.32 33.50 26.15
C GLY A 61 8.95 33.83 25.53
N HIS A 62 8.59 33.27 24.40
CA HIS A 62 7.24 33.35 23.83
C HIS A 62 6.38 32.21 24.39
N THR A 63 5.21 32.55 24.91
CA THR A 63 4.30 31.59 25.56
C THR A 63 3.06 31.37 24.72
N PHE A 64 2.73 30.08 24.47
CA PHE A 64 1.56 29.66 23.73
C PHE A 64 0.68 28.78 24.62
N HIS A 65 -0.62 28.97 24.56
CA HIS A 65 -1.63 28.22 25.26
C HIS A 65 -2.35 27.22 24.32
N GLU A 66 -3.07 26.29 24.87
CA GLU A 66 -3.95 25.42 24.09
C GLU A 66 -4.95 26.27 23.29
N GLY A 67 -4.98 26.05 21.98
CA GLY A 67 -5.83 26.79 21.04
C GLY A 67 -5.13 27.97 20.34
N ASP A 68 -3.93 28.38 20.78
CA ASP A 68 -3.16 29.39 20.06
C ASP A 68 -2.61 28.84 18.72
N TRP A 69 -2.58 29.71 17.71
CA TRP A 69 -2.01 29.38 16.43
C TRP A 69 -0.49 29.53 16.44
N MET A 70 0.16 28.49 15.98
CA MET A 70 1.58 28.48 15.63
C MET A 70 1.76 27.99 14.20
N SER A 71 2.68 28.59 13.46
CA SER A 71 3.12 28.13 12.17
C SER A 71 4.52 27.55 12.27
N ILE A 72 4.76 26.42 11.60
CA ILE A 72 6.05 25.73 11.59
C ILE A 72 6.57 25.56 10.17
N ASP A 73 7.88 25.72 10.00
CA ASP A 73 8.58 25.49 8.73
C ASP A 73 9.54 24.30 8.89
N GLY A 74 9.14 23.14 8.35
CA GLY A 74 9.94 21.93 8.43
C GLY A 74 11.26 21.96 7.63
N SER A 75 11.41 22.93 6.71
CA SER A 75 12.64 23.08 5.92
C SER A 75 13.71 23.85 6.67
N THR A 76 13.32 24.90 7.39
CA THR A 76 14.24 25.75 8.17
C THR A 76 14.28 25.40 9.65
N GLY A 77 13.28 24.66 10.15
CA GLY A 77 13.12 24.37 11.58
C GLY A 77 12.53 25.53 12.39
N ASN A 78 12.07 26.57 11.73
CA ASN A 78 11.54 27.75 12.42
C ASN A 78 10.11 27.53 12.92
N VAL A 79 9.81 28.14 14.05
CA VAL A 79 8.48 28.24 14.65
C VAL A 79 8.09 29.71 14.71
N TYR A 80 6.89 30.02 14.26
CA TYR A 80 6.37 31.40 14.19
C TYR A 80 5.09 31.51 15.01
N GLU A 81 4.91 32.66 15.63
CA GLU A 81 3.67 32.99 16.31
C GLU A 81 2.56 33.31 15.30
N GLY A 82 1.37 32.81 15.55
CA GLY A 82 0.19 33.03 14.72
C GLY A 82 0.11 32.21 13.47
N GLN A 83 -0.91 32.51 12.67
CA GLN A 83 -1.19 31.84 11.42
C GLN A 83 -0.53 32.56 10.24
N ILE A 84 0.47 31.95 9.63
CA ILE A 84 1.14 32.49 8.44
C ILE A 84 0.47 31.89 7.20
N ALA A 85 0.20 32.71 6.20
CA ALA A 85 -0.32 32.29 4.93
C ALA A 85 0.70 31.36 4.23
N THR A 86 0.26 30.18 3.83
CA THR A 86 1.07 29.19 3.10
C THR A 86 0.61 29.09 1.65
N VAL A 87 1.52 28.77 0.77
CA VAL A 87 1.24 28.50 -0.65
C VAL A 87 1.67 27.09 -0.95
N ALA A 88 0.82 26.33 -1.65
CA ALA A 88 1.19 24.99 -2.10
C ALA A 88 2.44 25.07 -2.99
N SER A 89 3.40 24.17 -2.78
CA SER A 89 4.65 24.13 -3.58
C SER A 89 4.37 24.03 -5.08
N THR A 90 3.31 23.33 -5.45
CA THR A 90 2.81 23.16 -6.82
C THR A 90 2.31 24.48 -7.46
N GLU A 91 2.00 25.49 -6.69
CA GLU A 91 1.58 26.81 -7.19
C GLU A 91 2.76 27.75 -7.42
N ASN A 92 3.94 27.45 -6.89
CA ASN A 92 5.13 28.27 -7.06
C ASN A 92 5.59 28.30 -8.54
N ALA A 93 5.67 29.50 -9.11
CA ALA A 93 6.05 29.69 -10.51
C ALA A 93 7.45 29.16 -10.85
N ASN A 94 8.41 29.29 -9.93
CA ASN A 94 9.76 28.76 -10.12
C ASN A 94 9.78 27.24 -10.08
N PHE A 95 8.98 26.62 -9.19
CA PHE A 95 8.81 25.18 -9.16
C PHE A 95 8.22 24.65 -10.48
N LYS A 96 7.14 25.26 -10.96
CA LYS A 96 6.53 24.90 -12.26
C LYS A 96 7.51 25.03 -13.41
N ARG A 97 8.31 26.10 -13.43
CA ARG A 97 9.34 26.32 -14.47
C ARG A 97 10.45 25.27 -14.40
N PHE A 98 10.92 24.95 -13.21
CA PHE A 98 11.94 23.91 -12.99
C PHE A 98 11.42 22.52 -13.39
N MET A 99 10.21 22.17 -12.98
CA MET A 99 9.57 20.90 -13.37
C MET A 99 9.35 20.83 -14.88
N GLY A 100 9.01 21.94 -15.54
CA GLY A 100 8.92 21.98 -16.99
C GLY A 100 10.26 21.69 -17.70
N TRP A 101 11.38 22.12 -17.13
CA TRP A 101 12.70 21.74 -17.63
C TRP A 101 13.01 20.26 -17.40
N ALA A 102 12.66 19.72 -16.24
CA ALA A 102 12.82 18.30 -15.94
C ALA A 102 12.00 17.44 -16.92
N ASP A 103 10.73 17.79 -17.13
CA ASP A 103 9.83 17.08 -18.03
C ASP A 103 10.27 17.12 -19.49
N ALA A 104 10.86 18.25 -19.93
CA ALA A 104 11.40 18.38 -21.29
C ALA A 104 12.65 17.53 -21.54
N ASN A 105 13.37 17.11 -20.50
CA ASN A 105 14.62 16.37 -20.63
C ASN A 105 14.54 14.91 -20.17
N ARG A 106 13.58 14.53 -19.34
CA ARG A 106 13.41 13.16 -18.88
C ARG A 106 12.95 12.24 -20.00
N GLN A 107 13.39 11.00 -19.97
CA GLN A 107 12.98 9.94 -20.91
C GLN A 107 12.02 8.94 -20.25
N MET A 108 12.00 8.89 -18.91
CA MET A 108 11.17 7.96 -18.14
C MET A 108 9.96 8.67 -17.57
N LYS A 109 8.88 7.91 -17.40
CA LYS A 109 7.68 8.37 -16.69
C LYS A 109 7.88 8.32 -15.19
N VAL A 110 7.20 9.19 -14.47
CA VAL A 110 7.15 9.19 -13.00
C VAL A 110 5.90 8.45 -12.56
N MET A 111 6.12 7.27 -11.98
CA MET A 111 5.08 6.42 -11.43
C MET A 111 5.14 6.48 -9.90
N THR A 112 3.99 6.35 -9.25
CA THR A 112 3.88 6.39 -7.79
C THR A 112 3.47 5.04 -7.21
N ASN A 113 3.55 4.92 -5.87
CA ASN A 113 2.88 3.87 -5.11
C ASN A 113 1.57 4.45 -4.56
N ALA A 114 0.45 3.78 -4.78
CA ALA A 114 -0.83 4.13 -4.18
C ALA A 114 -1.70 2.88 -4.08
N ASP A 115 -2.31 2.67 -2.91
CA ASP A 115 -3.04 1.45 -2.56
C ASP A 115 -4.51 1.72 -2.22
N ASN A 116 -4.94 2.98 -2.28
CA ASN A 116 -6.30 3.42 -2.02
C ASN A 116 -6.67 4.66 -2.87
N PRO A 117 -7.97 4.99 -2.98
CA PRO A 117 -8.43 6.10 -3.81
C PRO A 117 -7.88 7.47 -3.41
N ARG A 118 -7.72 7.74 -2.10
CA ARG A 118 -7.19 9.02 -1.61
C ARG A 118 -5.76 9.23 -2.08
N ASP A 119 -4.91 8.23 -1.93
CA ASP A 119 -3.51 8.30 -2.32
C ASP A 119 -3.36 8.34 -3.85
N ALA A 120 -4.23 7.65 -4.59
CA ALA A 120 -4.31 7.74 -6.04
C ALA A 120 -4.68 9.16 -6.51
N GLN A 121 -5.66 9.82 -5.84
CA GLN A 121 -6.03 11.20 -6.16
C GLN A 121 -4.88 12.18 -5.87
N ASN A 122 -4.27 12.07 -4.70
CA ASN A 122 -3.10 12.88 -4.35
C ASN A 122 -1.95 12.70 -5.37
N ALA A 123 -1.71 11.49 -5.83
CA ALA A 123 -0.71 11.20 -6.84
C ALA A 123 -1.01 11.90 -8.18
N VAL A 124 -2.25 11.85 -8.63
CA VAL A 124 -2.71 12.54 -9.85
C VAL A 124 -2.55 14.05 -9.71
N ASP A 125 -2.96 14.61 -8.57
CA ASP A 125 -2.87 16.05 -8.28
C ASP A 125 -1.41 16.54 -8.24
N MET A 126 -0.49 15.67 -7.82
CA MET A 126 0.95 15.93 -7.83
C MET A 126 1.62 15.67 -9.19
N GLY A 127 0.87 15.22 -10.20
CA GLY A 127 1.36 15.02 -11.56
C GLY A 127 1.96 13.65 -11.84
N ALA A 128 1.65 12.62 -11.04
CA ALA A 128 2.04 11.25 -11.34
C ALA A 128 1.42 10.75 -12.66
N GLU A 129 2.20 10.03 -13.44
CA GLU A 129 1.79 9.53 -14.75
C GLU A 129 1.19 8.13 -14.70
N GLY A 130 1.18 7.52 -13.52
CA GLY A 130 0.57 6.22 -13.25
C GLY A 130 0.89 5.71 -11.85
N ILE A 131 0.35 4.56 -11.53
CA ILE A 131 0.69 3.79 -10.33
C ILE A 131 1.60 2.64 -10.74
N GLY A 132 2.86 2.71 -10.29
CA GLY A 132 3.87 1.66 -10.53
C GLY A 132 3.72 0.48 -9.60
N LEU A 133 3.10 0.68 -8.43
CA LEU A 133 2.83 -0.38 -7.47
C LEU A 133 1.57 -0.05 -6.66
N CYS A 134 0.56 -0.89 -6.82
CA CYS A 134 -0.59 -0.99 -5.94
C CYS A 134 -0.49 -2.32 -5.17
N ARG A 135 -0.35 -2.24 -3.85
CA ARG A 135 -0.27 -3.40 -2.95
C ARG A 135 -1.66 -3.80 -2.49
N THR A 136 -2.14 -4.94 -2.96
CA THR A 136 -3.50 -5.40 -2.65
C THR A 136 -3.69 -5.84 -1.21
N GLU A 137 -2.63 -6.22 -0.52
CA GLU A 137 -2.67 -6.58 0.90
C GLU A 137 -3.20 -5.45 1.80
N HIS A 138 -2.90 -4.20 1.47
CA HIS A 138 -3.39 -3.06 2.26
C HIS A 138 -4.91 -2.91 2.19
N MET A 139 -5.54 -3.41 1.12
CA MET A 139 -6.99 -3.44 0.99
C MET A 139 -7.64 -4.48 1.91
N PHE A 140 -6.91 -5.48 2.40
CA PHE A 140 -7.45 -6.57 3.22
C PHE A 140 -7.54 -6.25 4.71
N PHE A 141 -6.82 -5.23 5.20
CA PHE A 141 -6.80 -4.88 6.63
C PHE A 141 -7.98 -4.05 7.11
N ALA A 142 -8.84 -3.56 6.22
CA ALA A 142 -10.00 -2.77 6.63
C ALA A 142 -10.99 -3.60 7.47
N GLU A 143 -11.59 -2.98 8.48
CA GLU A 143 -12.44 -3.65 9.49
C GLU A 143 -13.65 -4.38 8.87
N ASP A 144 -14.21 -3.83 7.79
CA ASP A 144 -15.37 -4.36 7.09
C ASP A 144 -15.10 -5.65 6.30
N ARG A 145 -13.82 -5.99 6.06
CA ARG A 145 -13.42 -7.14 5.23
C ARG A 145 -12.42 -8.08 5.87
N ILE A 146 -11.67 -7.66 6.90
CA ILE A 146 -10.64 -8.48 7.54
C ILE A 146 -11.18 -9.82 8.04
N LYS A 147 -12.46 -9.87 8.49
CA LYS A 147 -13.09 -11.11 8.90
C LYS A 147 -13.18 -12.13 7.77
N ALA A 148 -13.61 -11.72 6.59
CA ALA A 148 -13.70 -12.60 5.42
C ALA A 148 -12.31 -13.09 4.96
N VAL A 149 -11.28 -12.24 5.08
CA VAL A 149 -9.89 -12.63 4.82
C VAL A 149 -9.42 -13.69 5.82
N ARG A 150 -9.73 -13.54 7.10
CA ARG A 150 -9.42 -14.54 8.14
C ARG A 150 -10.18 -15.85 7.95
N GLU A 151 -11.43 -15.78 7.51
CA GLU A 151 -12.21 -16.99 7.10
C GLU A 151 -11.52 -17.71 5.93
N MET A 152 -11.02 -16.98 4.94
CA MET A 152 -10.25 -17.54 3.83
C MET A 152 -8.97 -18.25 4.31
N ILE A 153 -8.25 -17.64 5.24
CA ILE A 153 -7.00 -18.18 5.82
C ILE A 153 -7.27 -19.47 6.60
N CYS A 154 -8.36 -19.51 7.37
CA CYS A 154 -8.75 -20.66 8.20
C CYS A 154 -9.49 -21.75 7.42
N ALA A 155 -9.80 -21.54 6.15
CA ALA A 155 -10.52 -22.49 5.33
C ALA A 155 -9.74 -23.82 5.16
N ARG A 156 -10.41 -24.95 5.36
CA ARG A 156 -9.83 -26.31 5.30
C ARG A 156 -9.99 -26.93 3.93
N THR A 157 -10.98 -26.47 3.15
CA THR A 157 -11.28 -26.96 1.81
C THR A 157 -11.25 -25.83 0.78
N VAL A 158 -11.14 -26.19 -0.50
CA VAL A 158 -11.20 -25.22 -1.61
C VAL A 158 -12.56 -24.51 -1.64
N GLU A 159 -13.64 -25.26 -1.35
CA GLU A 159 -15.02 -24.75 -1.34
C GLU A 159 -15.20 -23.68 -0.24
N GLU A 160 -14.73 -23.95 0.97
CA GLU A 160 -14.75 -22.98 2.07
C GLU A 160 -13.92 -21.73 1.72
N ARG A 161 -12.75 -21.92 1.12
CA ARG A 161 -11.89 -20.80 0.71
C ARG A 161 -12.55 -19.96 -0.37
N LYS A 162 -13.14 -20.59 -1.38
CA LYS A 162 -13.91 -19.87 -2.42
C LYS A 162 -15.10 -19.12 -1.85
N ALA A 163 -15.81 -19.70 -0.87
CA ALA A 163 -16.92 -19.03 -0.21
C ALA A 163 -16.48 -17.78 0.58
N ALA A 164 -15.34 -17.85 1.25
CA ALA A 164 -14.75 -16.69 1.93
C ALA A 164 -14.26 -15.62 0.93
N LEU A 165 -13.56 -16.04 -0.13
CA LEU A 165 -13.09 -15.15 -1.20
C LEU A 165 -14.24 -14.43 -1.92
N ALA A 166 -15.38 -15.09 -2.12
CA ALA A 166 -16.58 -14.47 -2.69
C ALA A 166 -17.14 -13.31 -1.82
N LYS A 167 -16.83 -13.29 -0.52
CA LYS A 167 -17.15 -12.15 0.36
C LYS A 167 -16.14 -11.01 0.21
N VAL A 168 -14.88 -11.31 -0.13
CA VAL A 168 -13.79 -10.32 -0.31
C VAL A 168 -13.85 -9.65 -1.68
N GLU A 169 -14.20 -10.40 -2.73
CA GLU A 169 -14.19 -9.94 -4.12
C GLU A 169 -14.94 -8.61 -4.34
N PRO A 170 -16.19 -8.41 -3.83
CA PRO A 170 -16.90 -7.15 -4.03
C PRO A 170 -16.18 -5.92 -3.45
N PHE A 171 -15.48 -6.08 -2.34
CA PHE A 171 -14.70 -4.98 -1.73
C PHE A 171 -13.52 -4.60 -2.62
N GLN A 172 -12.76 -5.58 -3.10
CA GLN A 172 -11.65 -5.31 -4.01
C GLN A 172 -12.14 -4.75 -5.36
N GLU A 173 -13.23 -5.25 -5.91
CA GLU A 173 -13.83 -4.69 -7.13
C GLU A 173 -14.22 -3.21 -6.92
N ALA A 174 -14.77 -2.86 -5.76
CA ALA A 174 -15.13 -1.49 -5.44
C ALA A 174 -13.89 -0.59 -5.32
N ASP A 175 -12.84 -1.06 -4.65
CA ASP A 175 -11.57 -0.33 -4.50
C ASP A 175 -10.92 -0.07 -5.87
N PHE A 176 -10.77 -1.11 -6.70
CA PHE A 176 -10.21 -0.96 -8.05
C PHE A 176 -11.09 -0.07 -8.95
N THR A 177 -12.42 -0.18 -8.84
CA THR A 177 -13.35 0.71 -9.56
C THR A 177 -13.09 2.17 -9.21
N ALA A 178 -12.96 2.49 -7.92
CA ALA A 178 -12.68 3.85 -7.47
C ALA A 178 -11.30 4.34 -7.94
N MET A 179 -10.28 3.49 -7.86
CA MET A 179 -8.93 3.83 -8.32
C MET A 179 -8.87 4.02 -9.84
N TYR A 180 -9.50 3.16 -10.64
CA TYR A 180 -9.54 3.30 -12.10
C TYR A 180 -10.28 4.57 -12.53
N ARG A 181 -11.34 4.99 -11.83
CA ARG A 181 -12.02 6.27 -12.11
C ARG A 181 -11.09 7.47 -11.93
N ILE A 182 -10.23 7.42 -10.91
CA ILE A 182 -9.24 8.48 -10.63
C ILE A 182 -8.10 8.44 -11.65
N MET A 183 -7.58 7.25 -11.92
CA MET A 183 -6.44 7.08 -12.82
C MET A 183 -6.79 7.30 -14.28
N GLY A 184 -8.02 6.99 -14.70
CA GLY A 184 -8.43 7.06 -16.10
C GLY A 184 -7.57 6.15 -16.99
N GLU A 185 -6.98 6.71 -18.04
CA GLU A 185 -6.11 5.98 -18.97
C GLU A 185 -4.66 5.82 -18.47
N ARG A 186 -4.32 6.35 -17.28
CA ARG A 186 -2.99 6.18 -16.70
C ARG A 186 -2.79 4.73 -16.27
N PRO A 187 -1.60 4.15 -16.53
CA PRO A 187 -1.32 2.78 -16.14
C PRO A 187 -1.37 2.61 -14.62
N MET A 188 -1.91 1.48 -14.19
CA MET A 188 -1.94 1.06 -12.79
C MET A 188 -1.50 -0.39 -12.69
N THR A 189 -0.32 -0.60 -12.08
CA THR A 189 0.24 -1.93 -11.85
C THR A 189 -0.23 -2.46 -10.50
N ILE A 190 -1.03 -3.52 -10.55
CA ILE A 190 -1.66 -4.15 -9.38
C ILE A 190 -0.87 -5.39 -9.01
N ARG A 191 -0.22 -5.36 -7.87
CA ARG A 191 0.47 -6.52 -7.31
C ARG A 191 -0.52 -7.42 -6.59
N TYR A 192 -0.58 -8.68 -6.96
CA TYR A 192 -1.38 -9.66 -6.25
C TYR A 192 -0.83 -9.92 -4.85
N LEU A 193 -1.64 -10.56 -4.01
CA LEU A 193 -1.36 -10.80 -2.60
C LEU A 193 0.06 -11.33 -2.40
N ASP A 194 0.86 -10.57 -1.65
CA ASP A 194 2.28 -10.87 -1.45
C ASP A 194 2.61 -11.39 -0.05
N PRO A 195 2.18 -10.77 1.08
CA PRO A 195 2.64 -11.19 2.40
C PRO A 195 2.14 -12.57 2.79
N PRO A 196 2.85 -13.26 3.72
CA PRO A 196 2.38 -14.52 4.26
C PRO A 196 1.09 -14.34 5.07
N LEU A 197 0.25 -15.37 5.06
CA LEU A 197 -1.11 -15.30 5.62
C LEU A 197 -1.15 -15.03 7.13
N HIS A 198 -0.09 -15.39 7.88
CA HIS A 198 -0.06 -15.15 9.33
C HIS A 198 -0.08 -13.65 9.69
N GLU A 199 0.32 -12.75 8.79
CA GLU A 199 0.28 -11.30 9.04
C GLU A 199 -1.15 -10.76 9.24
N PHE A 200 -2.17 -11.46 8.73
CA PHE A 200 -3.57 -11.09 8.90
C PHE A 200 -4.20 -11.65 10.18
N LEU A 201 -3.48 -12.49 10.90
CA LEU A 201 -3.96 -13.14 12.11
C LEU A 201 -3.39 -12.46 13.37
N PRO A 202 -4.17 -12.43 14.47
CA PRO A 202 -3.68 -11.87 15.72
C PRO A 202 -2.58 -12.77 16.33
N THR A 203 -1.69 -12.14 17.11
CA THR A 203 -0.60 -12.82 17.81
C THR A 203 -0.81 -12.93 19.32
N LYS A 204 -1.67 -12.06 19.91
CA LYS A 204 -1.96 -12.07 21.34
C LYS A 204 -3.03 -13.10 21.66
N ALA A 205 -2.85 -13.84 22.78
CA ALA A 205 -3.76 -14.91 23.17
C ALA A 205 -5.22 -14.44 23.37
N GLU A 206 -5.41 -13.24 23.91
CA GLU A 206 -6.72 -12.62 24.10
C GLU A 206 -7.42 -12.33 22.76
N ASP A 207 -6.68 -11.82 21.77
CA ASP A 207 -7.21 -11.50 20.43
C ASP A 207 -7.49 -12.79 19.64
N ILE A 208 -6.67 -13.84 19.82
CA ILE A 208 -6.91 -15.17 19.25
C ILE A 208 -8.19 -15.76 19.82
N ALA A 209 -8.41 -15.66 21.13
CA ALA A 209 -9.63 -16.16 21.77
C ALA A 209 -10.88 -15.40 21.29
N ALA A 210 -10.79 -14.08 21.16
CA ALA A 210 -11.89 -13.26 20.66
C ALA A 210 -12.22 -13.61 19.19
N LEU A 211 -11.20 -13.73 18.34
CA LEU A 211 -11.36 -14.10 16.94
C LEU A 211 -11.93 -15.53 16.78
N ALA A 212 -11.48 -16.49 17.60
CA ALA A 212 -11.98 -17.85 17.58
C ALA A 212 -13.49 -17.88 17.88
N ALA A 213 -13.93 -17.14 18.91
CA ALA A 213 -15.34 -17.02 19.25
C ALA A 213 -16.17 -16.39 18.11
N ASP A 214 -15.64 -15.34 17.46
CA ASP A 214 -16.31 -14.67 16.32
C ASP A 214 -16.44 -15.59 15.09
N MET A 215 -15.47 -16.47 14.89
CA MET A 215 -15.45 -17.43 13.78
C MET A 215 -16.16 -18.76 14.09
N GLY A 216 -16.63 -18.95 15.31
CA GLY A 216 -17.26 -20.22 15.74
C GLY A 216 -16.26 -21.39 15.83
N MET A 217 -14.99 -21.09 16.07
CA MET A 217 -13.90 -22.05 16.27
C MET A 217 -13.53 -22.13 17.76
N THR A 218 -12.86 -23.20 18.16
CA THR A 218 -12.21 -23.23 19.47
C THR A 218 -10.92 -22.40 19.42
N THR A 219 -10.53 -21.84 20.57
CA THR A 219 -9.27 -21.10 20.70
C THR A 219 -8.05 -21.98 20.33
N GLU A 220 -8.11 -23.26 20.66
CA GLU A 220 -7.07 -24.24 20.34
C GLU A 220 -6.96 -24.47 18.82
N GLU A 221 -8.08 -24.63 18.13
CA GLU A 221 -8.10 -24.79 16.68
C GLU A 221 -7.49 -23.56 15.97
N LEU A 222 -7.90 -22.36 16.36
CA LEU A 222 -7.35 -21.15 15.76
C LEU A 222 -5.87 -20.95 16.10
N ASN A 223 -5.48 -21.21 17.33
CA ASN A 223 -4.07 -21.13 17.73
C ASN A 223 -3.20 -22.12 16.93
N ASN A 224 -3.68 -23.33 16.65
CA ASN A 224 -2.99 -24.28 15.81
C ASN A 224 -2.81 -23.77 14.37
N VAL A 225 -3.80 -23.07 13.80
CA VAL A 225 -3.68 -22.41 12.51
C VAL A 225 -2.61 -21.31 12.56
N VAL A 226 -2.66 -20.41 13.56
CA VAL A 226 -1.68 -19.34 13.73
C VAL A 226 -0.26 -19.91 13.82
N VAL A 227 -0.05 -20.91 14.67
CA VAL A 227 1.26 -21.54 14.83
C VAL A 227 1.74 -22.24 13.55
N SER A 228 0.84 -22.92 12.84
CA SER A 228 1.18 -23.62 11.58
C SER A 228 1.57 -22.68 10.44
N LEU A 229 1.07 -21.45 10.46
CA LEU A 229 1.35 -20.42 9.46
C LEU A 229 2.53 -19.53 9.84
N HIS A 230 3.04 -19.64 11.07
CA HIS A 230 4.15 -18.81 11.54
C HIS A 230 5.43 -19.14 10.77
N GLU A 231 6.01 -18.12 10.15
CA GLU A 231 7.24 -18.23 9.36
C GLU A 231 8.45 -17.78 10.19
N PHE A 232 9.49 -18.59 10.20
CA PHE A 232 10.76 -18.21 10.82
C PHE A 232 11.41 -17.03 10.07
N ASN A 233 11.37 -17.07 8.74
CA ASN A 233 11.76 -15.98 7.87
C ASN A 233 10.65 -15.69 6.89
N PRO A 234 9.87 -14.61 7.08
CA PRO A 234 8.75 -14.27 6.21
C PRO A 234 9.10 -14.14 4.72
N MET A 235 10.33 -13.70 4.40
CA MET A 235 10.78 -13.55 3.01
C MET A 235 10.91 -14.89 2.29
N MET A 236 11.27 -15.94 3.02
CA MET A 236 11.43 -17.31 2.49
C MET A 236 10.17 -18.15 2.64
N GLY A 237 9.13 -17.59 3.25
CA GLY A 237 7.92 -18.29 3.62
C GLY A 237 6.92 -18.50 2.48
N HIS A 238 5.73 -18.98 2.85
CA HIS A 238 4.62 -19.26 1.95
C HIS A 238 3.84 -17.98 1.63
N ARG A 239 4.33 -17.24 0.66
CA ARG A 239 3.82 -15.93 0.25
C ARG A 239 3.91 -15.73 -1.28
N GLY A 240 3.31 -14.66 -1.80
CA GLY A 240 3.42 -14.25 -3.19
C GLY A 240 3.00 -15.33 -4.19
N CYS A 241 3.79 -15.58 -5.21
CA CYS A 241 3.47 -16.60 -6.22
C CYS A 241 3.41 -18.01 -5.62
N ARG A 242 4.17 -18.32 -4.55
CA ARG A 242 4.12 -19.62 -3.86
C ARG A 242 2.73 -19.87 -3.28
N LEU A 243 2.15 -18.82 -2.67
CA LEU A 243 0.78 -18.83 -2.17
C LEU A 243 -0.24 -19.01 -3.31
N ALA A 244 -0.07 -18.26 -4.41
CA ALA A 244 -0.94 -18.35 -5.58
C ALA A 244 -0.86 -19.71 -6.30
N VAL A 245 0.28 -20.40 -6.25
CA VAL A 245 0.42 -21.77 -6.76
C VAL A 245 -0.33 -22.78 -5.88
N THR A 246 -0.26 -22.63 -4.55
CA THR A 246 -0.94 -23.52 -3.61
C THR A 246 -2.44 -23.27 -3.55
N TYR A 247 -2.86 -22.01 -3.62
CA TYR A 247 -4.25 -21.55 -3.55
C TYR A 247 -4.62 -20.67 -4.74
N PRO A 248 -4.71 -21.26 -5.96
CA PRO A 248 -4.94 -20.51 -7.20
C PRO A 248 -6.26 -19.73 -7.20
N GLU A 249 -7.23 -20.12 -6.38
CA GLU A 249 -8.49 -19.41 -6.21
C GLU A 249 -8.33 -17.99 -5.67
N ILE A 250 -7.21 -17.67 -5.00
CA ILE A 250 -6.89 -16.29 -4.58
C ILE A 250 -6.57 -15.44 -5.81
N ALA A 251 -5.74 -15.94 -6.72
CA ALA A 251 -5.42 -15.26 -7.98
C ALA A 251 -6.65 -15.15 -8.88
N GLU A 252 -7.51 -16.19 -8.93
CA GLU A 252 -8.78 -16.16 -9.64
C GLU A 252 -9.68 -15.02 -9.13
N MET A 253 -9.86 -14.90 -7.81
CA MET A 253 -10.67 -13.85 -7.18
C MET A 253 -10.10 -12.45 -7.47
N GLN A 254 -8.79 -12.25 -7.30
CA GLN A 254 -8.17 -10.96 -7.57
C GLN A 254 -8.29 -10.56 -9.05
N THR A 255 -8.15 -11.53 -9.97
CA THR A 255 -8.37 -11.30 -11.40
C THR A 255 -9.82 -10.90 -11.69
N ASN A 256 -10.80 -11.57 -11.07
CA ASN A 256 -12.21 -11.20 -11.17
C ASN A 256 -12.43 -9.73 -10.77
N ALA A 257 -11.93 -9.34 -9.61
CA ALA A 257 -12.11 -7.98 -9.09
C ALA A 257 -11.47 -6.92 -10.00
N VAL A 258 -10.23 -7.17 -10.47
CA VAL A 258 -9.49 -6.24 -11.35
C VAL A 258 -10.19 -6.08 -12.70
N ILE A 259 -10.52 -7.19 -13.36
CA ILE A 259 -11.09 -7.16 -14.73
C ILE A 259 -12.52 -6.61 -14.70
N LYS A 260 -13.35 -7.01 -13.74
CA LYS A 260 -14.72 -6.46 -13.59
C LYS A 260 -14.70 -4.94 -13.35
N ALA A 261 -13.81 -4.46 -12.48
CA ALA A 261 -13.63 -3.04 -12.23
C ALA A 261 -13.20 -2.29 -13.50
N ALA A 262 -12.24 -2.83 -14.25
CA ALA A 262 -11.76 -2.25 -15.50
C ALA A 262 -12.87 -2.19 -16.57
N ILE A 263 -13.62 -3.27 -16.76
CA ILE A 263 -14.77 -3.32 -17.69
C ILE A 263 -15.81 -2.27 -17.31
N LYS A 264 -16.17 -2.20 -16.03
CA LYS A 264 -17.15 -1.26 -15.51
C LYS A 264 -16.76 0.19 -15.77
N VAL A 265 -15.53 0.58 -15.41
CA VAL A 265 -15.06 1.95 -15.60
C VAL A 265 -14.85 2.27 -17.08
N SER A 266 -14.42 1.32 -17.90
CA SER A 266 -14.33 1.49 -19.35
C SER A 266 -15.71 1.79 -19.97
N ALA A 267 -16.75 1.08 -19.54
CA ALA A 267 -18.12 1.33 -19.97
C ALA A 267 -18.66 2.70 -19.51
N GLU A 268 -18.35 3.10 -18.26
CA GLU A 268 -18.76 4.39 -17.71
C GLU A 268 -18.12 5.59 -18.43
N THR A 269 -16.84 5.45 -18.79
CA THR A 269 -16.04 6.58 -19.31
C THR A 269 -15.94 6.60 -20.84
N GLY A 270 -16.26 5.50 -21.50
CA GLY A 270 -16.02 5.30 -22.94
C GLY A 270 -14.55 5.14 -23.32
N LYS A 271 -13.66 5.00 -22.33
CA LYS A 271 -12.22 4.84 -22.52
C LYS A 271 -11.78 3.47 -22.02
N MET A 272 -11.08 2.72 -22.88
CA MET A 272 -10.64 1.38 -22.52
C MET A 272 -9.46 1.43 -21.54
N ILE A 273 -9.64 0.81 -20.37
CA ILE A 273 -8.60 0.63 -19.37
C ILE A 273 -7.81 -0.64 -19.74
N THR A 274 -6.48 -0.56 -19.60
CA THR A 274 -5.59 -1.71 -19.72
C THR A 274 -5.04 -2.08 -18.34
N PRO A 275 -5.57 -3.13 -17.66
CA PRO A 275 -5.04 -3.57 -16.40
C PRO A 275 -3.61 -4.12 -16.52
N HIS A 276 -2.73 -3.72 -15.59
CA HIS A 276 -1.40 -4.31 -15.43
C HIS A 276 -1.39 -5.17 -14.17
N ILE A 277 -1.30 -6.48 -14.33
CA ILE A 277 -1.33 -7.46 -13.23
C ILE A 277 0.09 -7.94 -12.97
N MET A 278 0.53 -7.82 -11.74
CA MET A 278 1.89 -8.19 -11.33
C MET A 278 1.88 -9.35 -10.33
N ILE A 279 2.55 -10.43 -10.70
CA ILE A 279 2.75 -11.60 -9.84
C ILE A 279 4.05 -11.40 -9.05
N PRO A 280 3.99 -11.31 -7.70
CA PRO A 280 5.17 -11.09 -6.86
C PRO A 280 5.95 -12.39 -6.63
N LEU A 281 7.21 -12.26 -6.26
CA LEU A 281 8.04 -13.33 -5.69
C LEU A 281 8.33 -14.51 -6.62
N VAL A 282 8.27 -14.31 -7.91
CA VAL A 282 8.59 -15.33 -8.90
C VAL A 282 10.10 -15.63 -8.86
N GLY A 283 10.45 -16.88 -8.67
CA GLY A 283 11.86 -17.35 -8.68
C GLY A 283 12.19 -18.22 -9.89
N GLU A 284 11.16 -18.72 -10.59
CA GLU A 284 11.32 -19.62 -11.75
C GLU A 284 10.18 -19.40 -12.76
N VAL A 285 10.48 -19.58 -14.05
CA VAL A 285 9.51 -19.36 -15.13
C VAL A 285 8.22 -20.20 -14.99
N LYS A 286 8.31 -21.40 -14.47
CA LYS A 286 7.13 -22.28 -14.27
C LYS A 286 6.14 -21.74 -13.24
N GLU A 287 6.63 -21.04 -12.22
CA GLU A 287 5.79 -20.38 -11.22
C GLU A 287 4.97 -19.27 -11.87
N LEU A 288 5.64 -18.41 -12.65
CA LEU A 288 4.95 -17.33 -13.38
C LEU A 288 3.92 -17.92 -14.34
N LYS A 289 4.32 -18.91 -15.13
CA LYS A 289 3.45 -19.53 -16.13
C LYS A 289 2.20 -20.10 -15.49
N PHE A 290 2.33 -20.85 -14.39
CA PHE A 290 1.20 -21.44 -13.68
C PHE A 290 0.19 -20.39 -13.23
N VAL A 291 0.66 -19.33 -12.57
CA VAL A 291 -0.23 -18.27 -12.07
C VAL A 291 -0.79 -17.44 -13.23
N LYS A 292 0.02 -17.15 -14.24
CA LYS A 292 -0.42 -16.45 -15.47
C LYS A 292 -1.53 -17.24 -16.19
N ASP A 293 -1.43 -18.56 -16.28
CA ASP A 293 -2.47 -19.40 -16.90
C ASP A 293 -3.82 -19.26 -16.17
N VAL A 294 -3.82 -19.14 -14.82
CA VAL A 294 -5.03 -18.87 -14.02
C VAL A 294 -5.58 -17.47 -14.33
N VAL A 295 -4.71 -16.45 -14.35
CA VAL A 295 -5.08 -15.06 -14.64
C VAL A 295 -5.68 -14.96 -16.04
N VAL A 296 -5.00 -15.46 -17.06
CA VAL A 296 -5.43 -15.38 -18.46
C VAL A 296 -6.77 -16.08 -18.65
N LYS A 297 -6.91 -17.31 -18.13
CA LYS A 297 -8.17 -18.04 -18.23
C LYS A 297 -9.35 -17.28 -17.62
N THR A 298 -9.13 -16.65 -16.46
CA THR A 298 -10.17 -15.90 -15.76
C THR A 298 -10.48 -14.58 -16.47
N ALA A 299 -9.46 -13.84 -16.87
CA ALA A 299 -9.61 -12.56 -17.56
C ALA A 299 -10.31 -12.72 -18.93
N ASP A 300 -9.84 -13.66 -19.75
CA ASP A 300 -10.40 -13.90 -21.07
C ASP A 300 -11.87 -14.32 -21.00
N ALA A 301 -12.25 -15.14 -20.01
CA ALA A 301 -13.64 -15.54 -19.80
C ALA A 301 -14.54 -14.34 -19.46
N LEU A 302 -14.08 -13.42 -18.60
CA LEU A 302 -14.80 -12.20 -18.22
C LEU A 302 -14.94 -11.21 -19.39
N ILE A 303 -13.85 -11.00 -20.12
CA ILE A 303 -13.79 -10.08 -21.27
C ILE A 303 -14.73 -10.59 -22.38
N ALA A 304 -14.69 -11.91 -22.68
CA ALA A 304 -15.58 -12.52 -23.65
C ALA A 304 -17.05 -12.44 -23.21
N ALA A 305 -17.35 -12.70 -21.93
CA ALA A 305 -18.70 -12.60 -21.39
C ALA A 305 -19.26 -11.16 -21.45
N ALA A 306 -18.40 -10.15 -21.28
CA ALA A 306 -18.76 -8.76 -21.39
C ALA A 306 -18.87 -8.26 -22.85
N GLY A 307 -18.35 -9.01 -23.83
CA GLY A 307 -18.37 -8.64 -25.24
C GLY A 307 -17.54 -7.41 -25.57
N VAL A 308 -16.45 -7.17 -24.83
CA VAL A 308 -15.55 -6.02 -25.00
C VAL A 308 -14.20 -6.43 -25.56
N ASP A 309 -13.49 -5.52 -26.25
CA ASP A 309 -12.11 -5.73 -26.73
C ASP A 309 -11.16 -5.05 -25.73
N MET A 310 -10.94 -5.71 -24.59
CA MET A 310 -10.04 -5.22 -23.53
C MET A 310 -8.71 -5.95 -23.59
N LYS A 311 -7.62 -5.18 -23.49
CA LYS A 311 -6.27 -5.70 -23.33
C LYS A 311 -5.86 -5.61 -21.87
N TYR A 312 -5.00 -6.51 -21.43
CA TYR A 312 -4.36 -6.51 -20.13
C TYR A 312 -2.93 -7.03 -20.26
N GLU A 313 -2.10 -6.75 -19.27
CA GLU A 313 -0.72 -7.20 -19.22
C GLU A 313 -0.49 -8.00 -17.93
N VAL A 314 0.29 -9.09 -18.03
CA VAL A 314 0.68 -9.91 -16.88
C VAL A 314 2.20 -9.93 -16.79
N GLY A 315 2.72 -9.28 -15.75
CA GLY A 315 4.15 -9.20 -15.49
C GLY A 315 4.51 -9.75 -14.11
N THR A 316 5.77 -9.55 -13.74
CA THR A 316 6.29 -9.99 -12.46
C THR A 316 7.24 -8.98 -11.85
N MET A 317 7.48 -9.11 -10.54
CA MET A 317 8.52 -8.37 -9.83
C MET A 317 9.80 -9.21 -9.76
N ILE A 318 10.90 -8.66 -10.25
CA ILE A 318 12.23 -9.25 -10.10
C ILE A 318 12.76 -8.81 -8.74
N GLU A 319 12.71 -9.73 -7.78
CA GLU A 319 13.06 -9.49 -6.38
C GLU A 319 13.73 -10.70 -5.71
N ILE A 320 13.93 -11.77 -6.47
CA ILE A 320 14.65 -12.97 -6.04
C ILE A 320 15.92 -13.11 -6.88
N PRO A 321 17.10 -13.40 -6.28
CA PRO A 321 18.35 -13.54 -7.02
C PRO A 321 18.29 -14.53 -8.18
N ARG A 322 17.59 -15.67 -8.01
CA ARG A 322 17.36 -16.64 -9.10
C ARG A 322 16.61 -16.00 -10.26
N ALA A 323 15.53 -15.25 -9.98
CA ALA A 323 14.76 -14.57 -11.03
C ALA A 323 15.61 -13.55 -11.80
N ALA A 324 16.49 -12.83 -11.12
CA ALA A 324 17.42 -11.89 -11.77
C ALA A 324 18.39 -12.61 -12.72
N LEU A 325 18.93 -13.77 -12.29
CA LEU A 325 19.84 -14.56 -13.12
C LEU A 325 19.14 -15.26 -14.30
N THR A 326 17.87 -15.60 -14.18
CA THR A 326 17.08 -16.26 -15.22
C THR A 326 16.06 -15.32 -15.89
N ALA A 327 16.25 -14.02 -15.75
CA ALA A 327 15.28 -13.02 -16.23
C ALA A 327 14.98 -13.13 -17.73
N GLY A 328 15.96 -13.54 -18.55
CA GLY A 328 15.77 -13.78 -19.98
C GLY A 328 14.82 -14.91 -20.31
N GLU A 329 14.67 -15.91 -19.43
CA GLU A 329 13.67 -16.98 -19.56
C GLU A 329 12.28 -16.51 -19.09
N ILE A 330 12.25 -15.80 -17.96
CA ILE A 330 11.01 -15.23 -17.38
C ILE A 330 10.40 -14.20 -18.34
N ALA A 331 11.23 -13.42 -19.04
CA ALA A 331 10.79 -12.41 -20.01
C ALA A 331 10.04 -12.99 -21.22
N LYS A 332 10.13 -14.29 -21.49
CA LYS A 332 9.34 -14.93 -22.54
C LYS A 332 7.87 -15.11 -22.17
N GLU A 333 7.59 -15.10 -20.86
CA GLU A 333 6.24 -15.24 -20.31
C GLU A 333 5.69 -13.94 -19.75
N ALA A 334 6.54 -13.00 -19.30
CA ALA A 334 6.15 -11.74 -18.70
C ALA A 334 5.98 -10.62 -19.75
N ASP A 335 4.90 -9.85 -19.65
CA ASP A 335 4.66 -8.70 -20.50
C ASP A 335 5.47 -7.48 -20.03
N PHE A 336 5.80 -7.42 -18.72
CA PHE A 336 6.64 -6.39 -18.11
C PHE A 336 7.37 -6.90 -16.86
N PHE A 337 8.39 -6.18 -16.44
CA PHE A 337 9.07 -6.36 -15.17
C PHE A 337 8.91 -5.13 -14.27
N SER A 338 8.77 -5.38 -12.98
CA SER A 338 9.03 -4.44 -11.90
C SER A 338 10.23 -4.92 -11.08
N PHE A 339 10.82 -4.08 -10.24
CA PHE A 339 12.04 -4.43 -9.50
C PHE A 339 11.84 -4.17 -8.00
N GLY A 340 11.84 -5.25 -7.21
CA GLY A 340 11.77 -5.21 -5.73
C GLY A 340 13.16 -5.16 -5.13
N THR A 341 13.80 -4.00 -5.16
CA THR A 341 15.21 -3.85 -4.77
C THR A 341 15.48 -4.15 -3.31
N ASN A 342 14.54 -3.90 -2.41
CA ASN A 342 14.68 -4.23 -0.99
C ASN A 342 14.77 -5.75 -0.78
N ASP A 343 13.80 -6.50 -1.31
CA ASP A 343 13.74 -7.95 -1.21
C ASP A 343 14.93 -8.60 -1.92
N LEU A 344 15.29 -8.11 -3.13
CA LEU A 344 16.43 -8.60 -3.86
C LEU A 344 17.75 -8.43 -3.07
N THR A 345 17.92 -7.27 -2.44
CA THR A 345 19.10 -7.01 -1.60
C THR A 345 19.15 -7.95 -0.39
N GLN A 346 18.05 -8.05 0.35
CA GLN A 346 17.98 -8.90 1.56
C GLN A 346 18.16 -10.39 1.24
N MET A 347 17.65 -10.86 0.11
CA MET A 347 17.79 -12.27 -0.31
C MET A 347 19.15 -12.57 -0.94
N THR A 348 19.97 -11.56 -1.26
CA THR A 348 21.31 -11.73 -1.80
C THR A 348 22.34 -11.88 -0.69
N PHE A 349 22.14 -11.25 0.46
CA PHE A 349 22.97 -11.33 1.64
C PHE A 349 22.46 -12.40 2.61
#